data_aa75a66050b2a1c1e020e67eb786cc90
#
_entry.id   aa75a66050b2a1c1e020e67eb786cc90
#
_cell.length_a   1.000
_cell.length_b   1.000
_cell.length_c   1.000
_cell.angle_alpha   90.00
_cell.angle_beta   90.00
_cell.angle_gamma   90.00
#
_symmetry.space_group_name_H-M   'P 1'
#
loop_
_entity.id
_entity.type
_entity.pdbx_description
1 polymer ?
#
loop_
_entity_poly.entity_id
_entity_poly.type
_entity_poly.pdbx_seq_one_letter_code
_entity_poly.pdbx_strand_id
1 'polypeptide(L)'
;VKLGASLDGRTAMASGDSQWITSPEARRDVQRLRARHDAVLSSAETVLADGASLTVRWDELPASVKASYPKETLRQPLRVIVDSQNRLTPDLPLFQSEGPVLLARHKVDGEWPAWVQQLTLPLLDGKLDLVSLFMLLAKQNINSVLVEAGPRLCGALLEKGLVDELVLYQAPKLLGDEGRGLFHLP
;
A
#
# COMPACT_ATOMS: atom_id res chain seq x y z
N VAL A 1 1.27 -2.87 9.03
CA VAL A 1 0.44 -3.40 7.92
C VAL A 1 -1.03 -3.12 8.21
N LYS A 2 -1.77 -2.61 7.21
CA LYS A 2 -3.22 -2.39 7.31
C LYS A 2 -3.95 -3.37 6.38
N LEU A 3 -4.96 -4.07 6.93
CA LEU A 3 -5.82 -4.98 6.17
C LEU A 3 -7.31 -4.73 6.48
N GLY A 4 -8.16 -4.97 5.49
CA GLY A 4 -9.61 -5.08 5.66
C GLY A 4 -10.03 -6.53 5.40
N ALA A 5 -10.82 -7.13 6.29
CA ALA A 5 -11.23 -8.51 6.17
C ALA A 5 -12.67 -8.75 6.63
N SER A 6 -13.24 -9.84 6.13
CA SER A 6 -14.47 -10.44 6.67
C SER A 6 -14.23 -11.09 8.03
N LEU A 7 -15.31 -11.53 8.69
CA LEU A 7 -15.24 -12.23 9.97
C LEU A 7 -14.49 -13.56 9.88
N ASP A 8 -14.57 -14.23 8.73
CA ASP A 8 -13.84 -15.46 8.42
C ASP A 8 -12.44 -15.22 7.80
N GLY A 9 -11.89 -14.00 7.96
CA GLY A 9 -10.51 -13.67 7.61
C GLY A 9 -10.23 -13.61 6.10
N ARG A 10 -11.19 -13.18 5.29
CA ARG A 10 -11.02 -13.06 3.83
C ARG A 10 -10.92 -11.59 3.41
N THR A 11 -10.01 -11.30 2.48
CA THR A 11 -9.75 -9.95 1.94
C THR A 11 -10.39 -9.71 0.58
N ALA A 12 -10.90 -10.75 -0.06
CA ALA A 12 -11.66 -10.72 -1.30
C ALA A 12 -12.49 -12.00 -1.44
N MET A 13 -13.52 -11.96 -2.27
CA MET A 13 -14.27 -13.15 -2.70
C MET A 13 -13.42 -14.05 -3.60
N ALA A 14 -13.88 -15.26 -3.87
CA ALA A 14 -13.27 -16.18 -4.84
C ALA A 14 -13.17 -15.57 -6.25
N SER A 15 -14.13 -14.72 -6.63
CA SER A 15 -14.13 -13.94 -7.87
C SER A 15 -13.01 -12.89 -7.95
N GLY A 16 -12.39 -12.55 -6.81
CA GLY A 16 -11.44 -11.45 -6.67
C GLY A 16 -12.08 -10.14 -6.21
N ASP A 17 -13.40 -10.06 -6.13
CA ASP A 17 -14.11 -8.86 -5.68
C ASP A 17 -13.78 -8.56 -4.21
N SER A 18 -13.24 -7.36 -3.96
CA SER A 18 -12.86 -6.86 -2.64
C SER A 18 -13.64 -5.61 -2.21
N GLN A 19 -14.39 -5.01 -3.11
CA GLN A 19 -15.13 -3.76 -2.87
C GLN A 19 -16.61 -4.05 -2.55
N TRP A 20 -17.22 -3.63 -1.44
CA TRP A 20 -16.56 -2.98 -0.29
C TRP A 20 -16.74 -3.91 0.91
N ILE A 21 -15.66 -4.46 1.42
CA ILE A 21 -15.71 -5.32 2.61
C ILE A 21 -15.95 -4.47 3.85
N THR A 22 -15.16 -3.40 4.02
CA THR A 22 -15.20 -2.53 5.20
C THR A 22 -16.10 -1.31 4.98
N SER A 23 -16.53 -0.70 6.09
CA SER A 23 -17.45 0.45 6.10
C SER A 23 -16.78 1.75 5.58
N PRO A 24 -17.60 2.79 5.26
CA PRO A 24 -17.08 4.13 4.94
C PRO A 24 -16.23 4.73 6.08
N GLU A 25 -16.60 4.48 7.34
CA GLU A 25 -15.85 4.95 8.51
C GLU A 25 -14.45 4.34 8.57
N ALA A 26 -14.33 3.04 8.33
CA ALA A 26 -13.04 2.37 8.25
C ALA A 26 -12.18 2.97 7.12
N ARG A 27 -12.77 3.26 5.96
CA ARG A 27 -12.06 3.91 4.84
C ARG A 27 -11.60 5.33 5.16
N ARG A 28 -12.38 6.11 5.93
CA ARG A 28 -11.95 7.43 6.42
C ARG A 28 -10.78 7.30 7.40
N ASP A 29 -10.81 6.31 8.28
CA ASP A 29 -9.69 6.07 9.21
C ASP A 29 -8.40 5.69 8.47
N VAL A 30 -8.49 4.98 7.33
CA VAL A 30 -7.33 4.72 6.46
C VAL A 30 -6.72 6.02 5.93
N GLN A 31 -7.52 7.05 5.62
CA GLN A 31 -6.98 8.36 5.23
C GLN A 31 -6.16 8.99 6.36
N ARG A 32 -6.62 8.86 7.61
CA ARG A 32 -5.87 9.30 8.80
C ARG A 32 -4.56 8.52 8.95
N LEU A 33 -4.58 7.22 8.74
CA LEU A 33 -3.35 6.41 8.76
C LEU A 33 -2.36 6.87 7.69
N ARG A 34 -2.80 7.07 6.45
CA ARG A 34 -1.94 7.60 5.38
C ARG A 34 -1.33 8.95 5.73
N ALA A 35 -2.15 9.87 6.32
CA ALA A 35 -1.69 11.19 6.71
C ALA A 35 -0.62 11.18 7.83
N ARG A 36 -0.60 10.12 8.67
CA ARG A 36 0.35 9.96 9.79
C ARG A 36 1.69 9.37 9.37
N HIS A 37 1.75 8.62 8.27
CA HIS A 37 2.96 7.89 7.89
C HIS A 37 3.79 8.67 6.88
N ASP A 38 5.09 8.43 6.88
CA ASP A 38 6.02 9.03 5.93
C ASP A 38 5.89 8.42 4.55
N ALA A 39 5.57 7.12 4.49
CA ALA A 39 5.36 6.40 3.25
C ALA A 39 4.14 5.46 3.31
N VAL A 40 3.56 5.20 2.13
CA VAL A 40 2.58 4.14 1.88
C VAL A 40 3.20 3.14 0.91
N LEU A 41 3.37 1.91 1.36
CA LEU A 41 3.93 0.80 0.58
C LEU A 41 2.81 -0.06 0.00
N SER A 42 2.88 -0.35 -1.29
CA SER A 42 1.98 -1.26 -1.97
C SER A 42 2.71 -2.12 -3.01
N SER A 43 1.97 -2.94 -3.74
CA SER A 43 2.49 -3.76 -4.83
C SER A 43 1.88 -3.36 -6.18
N ALA A 44 2.59 -3.65 -7.27
CA ALA A 44 2.05 -3.49 -8.61
C ALA A 44 0.75 -4.27 -8.82
N GLU A 45 0.61 -5.45 -8.19
CA GLU A 45 -0.62 -6.23 -8.25
C GLU A 45 -1.83 -5.46 -7.70
N THR A 46 -1.68 -4.80 -6.54
CA THR A 46 -2.73 -3.99 -5.93
C THR A 46 -3.06 -2.75 -6.77
N VAL A 47 -2.04 -2.08 -7.29
CA VAL A 47 -2.24 -0.91 -8.16
C VAL A 47 -3.01 -1.26 -9.42
N LEU A 48 -2.66 -2.38 -10.07
CA LEU A 48 -3.31 -2.85 -11.29
C LEU A 48 -4.75 -3.36 -11.05
N ALA A 49 -4.97 -4.07 -9.93
CA ALA A 49 -6.28 -4.64 -9.61
C ALA A 49 -7.30 -3.58 -9.18
N ASP A 50 -6.86 -2.59 -8.38
CA ASP A 50 -7.78 -1.67 -7.71
C ASP A 50 -7.73 -0.25 -8.31
N GLY A 51 -6.83 0.04 -9.24
CA GLY A 51 -6.58 1.40 -9.73
C GLY A 51 -6.15 2.36 -8.60
N ALA A 52 -5.45 1.84 -7.60
CA ALA A 52 -5.19 2.53 -6.35
C ALA A 52 -4.27 3.74 -6.54
N SER A 53 -4.70 4.94 -6.13
CA SER A 53 -3.88 6.16 -6.13
C SER A 53 -2.98 6.29 -4.89
N LEU A 54 -3.38 5.68 -3.76
CA LEU A 54 -2.68 5.68 -2.47
C LEU A 54 -2.43 7.08 -1.87
N THR A 55 -3.15 8.07 -2.35
CA THR A 55 -3.06 9.46 -1.85
C THR A 55 -3.90 9.67 -0.60
N VAL A 56 -3.56 10.68 0.19
CA VAL A 56 -4.42 11.23 1.22
C VAL A 56 -5.46 12.14 0.56
N ARG A 57 -6.73 11.82 0.74
CA ARG A 57 -7.84 12.66 0.30
C ARG A 57 -8.34 13.48 1.47
N TRP A 58 -8.00 14.77 1.51
CA TRP A 58 -8.30 15.63 2.64
C TRP A 58 -9.80 15.69 2.97
N ASP A 59 -10.66 15.67 1.96
CA ASP A 59 -12.11 15.73 2.15
C ASP A 59 -12.67 14.50 2.89
N GLU A 60 -11.96 13.37 2.81
CA GLU A 60 -12.31 12.12 3.50
C GLU A 60 -11.68 11.98 4.90
N LEU A 61 -10.82 12.91 5.33
CA LEU A 61 -10.26 12.87 6.67
C LEU A 61 -11.35 13.08 7.73
N PRO A 62 -11.21 12.45 8.93
CA PRO A 62 -12.09 12.72 10.05
C PRO A 62 -12.10 14.20 10.44
N ALA A 63 -13.26 14.71 10.89
CA ALA A 63 -13.42 16.12 11.26
C ALA A 63 -12.39 16.58 12.32
N SER A 64 -12.07 15.70 13.28
CA SER A 64 -11.06 15.98 14.31
C SER A 64 -9.67 16.18 13.74
N VAL A 65 -9.32 15.49 12.65
CA VAL A 65 -8.04 15.66 11.96
C VAL A 65 -8.04 16.95 11.16
N LYS A 66 -9.13 17.24 10.43
CA LYS A 66 -9.28 18.47 9.64
C LYS A 66 -9.15 19.75 10.49
N ALA A 67 -9.63 19.70 11.73
CA ALA A 67 -9.56 20.84 12.66
C ALA A 67 -8.12 21.25 12.99
N SER A 68 -7.18 20.31 13.00
CA SER A 68 -5.76 20.54 13.34
C SER A 68 -4.80 20.40 12.16
N TYR A 69 -5.29 20.02 10.99
CA TYR A 69 -4.50 19.79 9.80
C TYR A 69 -5.13 20.50 8.58
N PRO A 70 -4.81 21.78 8.34
CA PRO A 70 -5.36 22.53 7.22
C PRO A 70 -5.04 21.92 5.86
N LYS A 71 -5.96 22.06 4.90
CA LYS A 71 -5.82 21.46 3.56
C LYS A 71 -4.56 21.97 2.82
N GLU A 72 -4.21 23.23 3.02
CA GLU A 72 -3.08 23.89 2.39
C GLU A 72 -1.73 23.35 2.86
N THR A 73 -1.70 22.70 4.02
CA THR A 73 -0.49 22.10 4.59
C THR A 73 -0.44 20.58 4.41
N LEU A 74 -1.40 20.02 3.65
CA LEU A 74 -1.47 18.59 3.44
C LEU A 74 -0.23 18.06 2.71
N ARG A 75 0.54 17.25 3.41
CA ARG A 75 1.65 16.51 2.83
C ARG A 75 1.17 15.14 2.33
N GLN A 76 1.47 14.82 1.07
CA GLN A 76 1.29 13.46 0.57
C GLN A 76 2.45 12.58 1.04
N PRO A 77 2.18 11.36 1.53
CA PRO A 77 3.23 10.39 1.85
C PRO A 77 3.98 9.96 0.58
N LEU A 78 5.21 9.49 0.74
CA LEU A 78 5.91 8.80 -0.34
C LEU A 78 5.16 7.51 -0.69
N ARG A 79 4.74 7.37 -1.95
CA ARG A 79 4.07 6.15 -2.44
C ARG A 79 5.13 5.18 -2.97
N VAL A 80 5.38 4.11 -2.24
CA VAL A 80 6.40 3.10 -2.58
C VAL A 80 5.71 1.90 -3.18
N ILE A 81 6.06 1.54 -4.41
CA ILE A 81 5.44 0.42 -5.12
C ILE A 81 6.47 -0.65 -5.47
N VAL A 82 6.25 -1.84 -4.95
CA VAL A 82 7.04 -3.04 -5.30
C VAL A 82 6.57 -3.56 -6.66
N ASP A 83 7.42 -3.41 -7.68
CA ASP A 83 7.14 -3.78 -9.07
C ASP A 83 8.30 -4.57 -9.68
N SER A 84 8.51 -5.79 -9.22
CA SER A 84 9.63 -6.66 -9.62
C SER A 84 9.65 -7.05 -11.09
N GLN A 85 8.51 -6.95 -11.77
CA GLN A 85 8.32 -7.37 -13.17
C GLN A 85 8.12 -6.19 -14.12
N ASN A 86 8.27 -4.95 -13.66
CA ASN A 86 8.08 -3.74 -14.45
C ASN A 86 6.71 -3.70 -15.18
N ARG A 87 5.63 -4.05 -14.46
CA ARG A 87 4.28 -4.14 -15.04
C ARG A 87 3.52 -2.81 -15.07
N LEU A 88 3.96 -1.83 -14.30
CA LEU A 88 3.28 -0.54 -14.21
C LEU A 88 3.66 0.35 -15.39
N THR A 89 2.70 1.13 -15.84
CA THR A 89 2.83 2.10 -16.93
C THR A 89 2.44 3.51 -16.46
N PRO A 90 3.00 4.59 -17.05
CA PRO A 90 2.79 5.96 -16.58
C PRO A 90 1.35 6.48 -16.69
N ASP A 91 0.48 5.84 -17.48
CA ASP A 91 -0.92 6.19 -17.67
C ASP A 91 -1.86 5.76 -16.52
N LEU A 92 -1.37 4.93 -15.60
CA LEU A 92 -2.17 4.45 -14.47
C LEU A 92 -2.56 5.60 -13.51
N PRO A 93 -3.73 5.52 -12.86
CA PRO A 93 -4.24 6.56 -11.95
C PRO A 93 -3.26 6.97 -10.84
N LEU A 94 -2.41 6.05 -10.40
CA LEU A 94 -1.36 6.30 -9.41
C LEU A 94 -0.43 7.45 -9.82
N PHE A 95 -0.13 7.57 -11.12
CA PHE A 95 0.83 8.53 -11.67
C PHE A 95 0.18 9.80 -12.22
N GLN A 96 -1.15 9.85 -12.29
CA GLN A 96 -1.89 11.03 -12.75
C GLN A 96 -2.00 12.12 -11.69
N SER A 97 -1.77 11.80 -10.41
CA SER A 97 -1.72 12.76 -9.32
C SER A 97 -0.28 13.08 -8.95
N GLU A 98 0.04 14.36 -8.86
CA GLU A 98 1.34 14.84 -8.37
C GLU A 98 1.60 14.32 -6.94
N GLY A 99 2.88 14.23 -6.60
CA GLY A 99 3.36 13.77 -5.31
C GLY A 99 4.35 12.62 -5.45
N PRO A 100 5.23 12.43 -4.47
CA PRO A 100 6.38 11.54 -4.60
C PRO A 100 5.97 10.07 -4.76
N VAL A 101 6.54 9.42 -5.76
CA VAL A 101 6.40 7.98 -6.00
C VAL A 101 7.78 7.36 -6.14
N LEU A 102 8.00 6.22 -5.49
CA LEU A 102 9.19 5.41 -5.61
C LEU A 102 8.81 4.01 -6.15
N LEU A 103 9.27 3.69 -7.34
CA LEU A 103 9.13 2.35 -7.92
C LEU A 103 10.32 1.49 -7.50
N ALA A 104 10.09 0.51 -6.65
CA ALA A 104 11.08 -0.49 -6.26
C ALA A 104 11.08 -1.61 -7.29
N ARG A 105 12.15 -1.73 -8.07
CA ARG A 105 12.29 -2.62 -9.23
C ARG A 105 13.60 -3.37 -9.22
N HIS A 106 13.69 -4.43 -10.02
CA HIS A 106 14.97 -5.08 -10.27
C HIS A 106 15.80 -4.33 -11.32
N LYS A 107 15.13 -3.74 -12.31
CA LYS A 107 15.74 -2.93 -13.38
C LYS A 107 14.94 -1.66 -13.59
N VAL A 108 15.62 -0.55 -13.80
CA VAL A 108 14.98 0.70 -14.22
C VAL A 108 14.57 0.60 -15.69
N ASP A 109 13.45 1.18 -16.05
CA ASP A 109 12.97 1.26 -17.43
C ASP A 109 11.98 2.42 -17.64
N GLY A 110 11.75 2.74 -18.89
CA GLY A 110 10.73 3.69 -19.33
C GLY A 110 10.99 5.13 -18.92
N GLU A 111 10.17 6.02 -19.47
CA GLU A 111 10.11 7.43 -19.10
C GLU A 111 8.94 7.65 -18.13
N TRP A 112 9.21 8.38 -17.05
CA TRP A 112 8.26 8.59 -15.97
C TRP A 112 8.08 10.08 -15.68
N PRO A 113 6.92 10.51 -15.13
CA PRO A 113 6.74 11.87 -14.63
C PRO A 113 7.85 12.27 -13.64
N ALA A 114 8.15 13.56 -13.56
CA ALA A 114 9.26 14.08 -12.76
C ALA A 114 9.18 13.74 -11.25
N TRP A 115 7.99 13.45 -10.73
CA TRP A 115 7.76 13.05 -9.33
C TRP A 115 7.90 11.55 -9.08
N VAL A 116 8.22 10.75 -10.12
CA VAL A 116 8.42 9.31 -10.02
C VAL A 116 9.92 9.00 -10.06
N GLN A 117 10.40 8.35 -9.03
CA GLN A 117 11.77 7.82 -8.97
C GLN A 117 11.75 6.31 -9.09
N GLN A 118 12.78 5.74 -9.67
CA GLN A 118 12.99 4.30 -9.73
C GLN A 118 14.17 3.91 -8.85
N LEU A 119 13.97 2.89 -8.02
CA LEU A 119 14.99 2.32 -7.14
C LEU A 119 15.29 0.89 -7.57
N THR A 120 16.54 0.62 -7.92
CA THR A 120 16.99 -0.75 -8.23
C THR A 120 17.29 -1.51 -6.95
N LEU A 121 16.70 -2.70 -6.83
CA LEU A 121 16.93 -3.63 -5.72
C LEU A 121 17.44 -4.98 -6.22
N PRO A 122 18.27 -5.68 -5.43
CA PRO A 122 18.66 -7.05 -5.75
C PRO A 122 17.47 -8.00 -5.66
N LEU A 123 17.61 -9.13 -6.34
CA LEU A 123 16.69 -10.26 -6.18
C LEU A 123 17.28 -11.26 -5.19
N LEU A 124 16.44 -11.73 -4.26
CA LEU A 124 16.68 -12.88 -3.41
C LEU A 124 15.61 -13.93 -3.74
N ASP A 125 16.01 -15.11 -4.18
CA ASP A 125 15.09 -16.18 -4.61
C ASP A 125 14.05 -15.71 -5.65
N GLY A 126 14.47 -14.89 -6.60
CA GLY A 126 13.63 -14.35 -7.67
C GLY A 126 12.65 -13.24 -7.24
N LYS A 127 12.70 -12.78 -5.99
CA LYS A 127 11.88 -11.70 -5.44
C LYS A 127 12.75 -10.52 -5.04
N LEU A 128 12.20 -9.31 -5.09
CA LEU A 128 12.92 -8.11 -4.60
C LEU A 128 13.26 -8.24 -3.12
N ASP A 129 14.47 -7.85 -2.76
CA ASP A 129 14.93 -7.84 -1.37
C ASP A 129 14.22 -6.71 -0.58
N LEU A 130 13.21 -7.11 0.20
CA LEU A 130 12.42 -6.19 1.02
C LEU A 130 13.23 -5.61 2.20
N VAL A 131 14.20 -6.36 2.74
CA VAL A 131 15.07 -5.84 3.81
C VAL A 131 15.90 -4.68 3.28
N SER A 132 16.53 -4.84 2.13
CA SER A 132 17.27 -3.76 1.46
C SER A 132 16.36 -2.57 1.14
N LEU A 133 15.10 -2.80 0.73
CA LEU A 133 14.15 -1.71 0.51
C LEU A 133 13.95 -0.87 1.78
N PHE A 134 13.62 -1.51 2.92
CA PHE A 134 13.40 -0.80 4.18
C PHE A 134 14.66 -0.09 4.69
N MET A 135 15.83 -0.69 4.52
CA MET A 135 17.11 -0.04 4.84
C MET A 135 17.34 1.23 4.02
N LEU A 136 17.00 1.20 2.72
CA LEU A 136 17.15 2.37 1.84
C LEU A 136 16.12 3.46 2.17
N LEU A 137 14.87 3.09 2.51
CA LEU A 137 13.87 4.03 2.98
C LEU A 137 14.31 4.72 4.28
N ALA A 138 14.84 3.97 5.24
CA ALA A 138 15.36 4.53 6.49
C ALA A 138 16.51 5.52 6.24
N LYS A 139 17.42 5.25 5.29
CA LYS A 139 18.47 6.20 4.88
C LYS A 139 17.93 7.50 4.26
N GLN A 140 16.71 7.48 3.75
CA GLN A 140 15.99 8.66 3.24
C GLN A 140 15.12 9.35 4.31
N ASN A 141 15.34 9.05 5.59
CA ASN A 141 14.57 9.55 6.73
C ASN A 141 13.07 9.16 6.71
N ILE A 142 12.72 8.06 6.06
CA ILE A 142 11.40 7.46 6.15
C ILE A 142 11.37 6.60 7.42
N ASN A 143 10.68 7.08 8.46
CA ASN A 143 10.65 6.45 9.78
C ASN A 143 9.39 5.62 10.00
N SER A 144 8.37 5.83 9.20
CA SER A 144 7.11 5.10 9.30
C SER A 144 6.55 4.74 7.92
N VAL A 145 6.16 3.46 7.76
CA VAL A 145 5.64 2.93 6.50
C VAL A 145 4.28 2.26 6.76
N LEU A 146 3.22 2.80 6.17
CA LEU A 146 1.92 2.13 6.10
C LEU A 146 1.91 1.16 4.93
N VAL A 147 1.67 -0.12 5.18
CA VAL A 147 1.55 -1.12 4.11
C VAL A 147 0.08 -1.35 3.78
N GLU A 148 -0.29 -1.07 2.53
CA GLU A 148 -1.61 -1.37 1.95
C GLU A 148 -1.41 -2.25 0.72
N ALA A 149 -1.39 -3.55 0.90
CA ALA A 149 -1.08 -4.51 -0.15
C ALA A 149 -1.85 -5.82 0.00
N GLY A 150 -1.78 -6.65 -1.03
CA GLY A 150 -2.37 -7.98 -1.02
C GLY A 150 -1.57 -8.98 -0.15
N PRO A 151 -2.13 -10.21 0.01
CA PRO A 151 -1.62 -11.22 0.94
C PRO A 151 -0.18 -11.66 0.67
N ARG A 152 0.26 -11.61 -0.58
CA ARG A 152 1.64 -12.03 -0.94
C ARG A 152 2.70 -11.09 -0.37
N LEU A 153 2.54 -9.78 -0.57
CA LEU A 153 3.51 -8.81 -0.04
C LEU A 153 3.40 -8.73 1.49
N CYS A 154 2.17 -8.73 2.03
CA CYS A 154 1.97 -8.73 3.48
C CYS A 154 2.56 -9.97 4.15
N GLY A 155 2.39 -11.17 3.57
CA GLY A 155 2.99 -12.40 4.04
C GLY A 155 4.52 -12.36 4.01
N ALA A 156 5.11 -11.90 2.91
CA ALA A 156 6.55 -11.76 2.77
C ALA A 156 7.17 -10.78 3.79
N LEU A 157 6.45 -9.70 4.14
CA LEU A 157 6.89 -8.78 5.19
C LEU A 157 6.84 -9.40 6.59
N LEU A 158 5.80 -10.17 6.88
CA LEU A 158 5.69 -10.92 8.15
C LEU A 158 6.80 -11.96 8.29
N GLU A 159 7.02 -12.77 7.24
CA GLU A 159 8.06 -13.80 7.22
C GLU A 159 9.45 -13.22 7.50
N LYS A 160 9.72 -12.00 7.03
CA LYS A 160 11.00 -11.31 7.23
C LYS A 160 11.08 -10.50 8.54
N GLY A 161 10.05 -10.54 9.39
CA GLY A 161 10.02 -9.78 10.65
C GLY A 161 9.98 -8.26 10.44
N LEU A 162 9.43 -7.77 9.31
CA LEU A 162 9.36 -6.34 8.95
C LEU A 162 8.02 -5.69 9.32
N VAL A 163 7.24 -6.30 10.18
CA VAL A 163 5.92 -5.81 10.60
C VAL A 163 5.91 -5.58 12.10
N ASP A 164 5.80 -4.31 12.52
CA ASP A 164 5.70 -3.93 13.93
C ASP A 164 4.25 -3.87 14.42
N GLU A 165 3.32 -3.48 13.52
CA GLU A 165 1.91 -3.29 13.86
C GLU A 165 0.99 -3.84 12.76
N LEU A 166 -0.07 -4.53 13.18
CA LEU A 166 -1.17 -4.97 12.30
C LEU A 166 -2.45 -4.22 12.68
N VAL A 167 -2.95 -3.42 11.73
CA VAL A 167 -4.25 -2.75 11.82
C VAL A 167 -5.26 -3.53 10.99
N LEU A 168 -6.19 -4.20 11.65
CA LEU A 168 -7.22 -5.01 11.02
C LEU A 168 -8.60 -4.36 11.16
N TYR A 169 -9.20 -4.00 10.01
CA TYR A 169 -10.61 -3.60 9.93
C TYR A 169 -11.45 -4.84 9.62
N GLN A 170 -12.15 -5.34 10.61
CA GLN A 170 -12.97 -6.53 10.47
C GLN A 170 -14.44 -6.16 10.18
N ALA A 171 -14.99 -6.70 9.11
CA ALA A 171 -16.39 -6.54 8.75
C ALA A 171 -17.24 -7.74 9.21
N PRO A 172 -18.49 -7.53 9.67
CA PRO A 172 -19.40 -8.61 10.06
C PRO A 172 -20.01 -9.30 8.82
N LYS A 173 -19.13 -9.85 7.98
CA LYS A 173 -19.47 -10.56 6.74
C LYS A 173 -18.72 -11.89 6.70
N LEU A 174 -19.28 -12.86 6.00
CA LEU A 174 -18.60 -14.13 5.68
C LEU A 174 -18.43 -14.20 4.16
N LEU A 175 -17.24 -14.51 3.69
CA LEU A 175 -16.92 -14.61 2.26
C LEU A 175 -16.67 -16.04 1.79
N GLY A 176 -16.57 -16.99 2.71
CA GLY A 176 -16.38 -18.41 2.43
C GLY A 176 -14.93 -18.83 2.25
N ASP A 177 -14.73 -20.15 2.24
CA ASP A 177 -13.38 -20.76 2.30
C ASP A 177 -12.52 -20.49 1.07
N GLU A 178 -13.13 -20.31 -0.09
CA GLU A 178 -12.42 -20.00 -1.34
C GLU A 178 -12.02 -18.52 -1.45
N GLY A 179 -12.46 -17.67 -0.50
CA GLY A 179 -12.06 -16.28 -0.44
C GLY A 179 -10.56 -16.10 -0.20
N ARG A 180 -10.01 -14.98 -0.67
CA ARG A 180 -8.57 -14.65 -0.51
C ARG A 180 -8.24 -14.41 0.96
N GLY A 181 -7.26 -15.14 1.50
CA GLY A 181 -6.80 -15.00 2.88
C GLY A 181 -6.07 -13.67 3.15
N LEU A 182 -5.82 -13.40 4.45
CA LEU A 182 -5.11 -12.21 4.91
C LEU A 182 -3.63 -12.21 4.50
N PHE A 183 -2.99 -13.34 4.61
CA PHE A 183 -1.57 -13.51 4.33
C PHE A 183 -1.34 -14.78 3.51
N HIS A 184 -0.41 -14.69 2.57
CA HIS A 184 0.13 -15.87 1.92
C HIS A 184 1.43 -16.22 2.65
N LEU A 185 1.35 -17.20 3.53
CA LEU A 185 2.48 -17.74 4.29
C LEU A 185 2.83 -19.13 3.76
N PRO A 186 4.11 -19.57 3.88
CA PRO A 186 4.54 -20.92 3.49
C PRO A 186 3.86 -22.03 4.30
#